data_da28d8202ef637ea64a84d482a6f2558
#
_entry.id   da28d8202ef637ea64a84d482a6f2558
#
_cell.length_a   1.000
_cell.length_b   1.000
_cell.length_c   1.000
_cell.angle_alpha   90.00
_cell.angle_beta   90.00
_cell.angle_gamma   90.00
#
_symmetry.space_group_name_H-M   'P 1'
#
loop_
_entity.id
_entity.type
_entity.pdbx_description
1 polymer ?
#
loop_
_entity_poly.entity_id
_entity_poly.type
_entity_poly.pdbx_seq_one_letter_code
_entity_poly.pdbx_strand_id
1 'polypeptide(L)'
;MIGKPVFIVNSNVDWSWLSRNPNAIHLLEKNLDKVNWSWLSGNPNAIHILEKNLGKIDWYWLSINPNALHLLEQNLNKVNWSFLSDNPNAIHLLEKNFDKVDWHYLSGNPNAIHILEQHLDKVNWISLSRNPNAIHLLENNLNKVNWSMLSRNPNAIHILEQHLDKVHWRFLSDNPNAIHILEKNLTEVNWSFLSDNPNAIHLLEQNLTEVNWHWLSGNPNAIHLLEQNLDKVYWDEISRNPNAIHLFTKLDTNKMRENNKGFAEELVAHVFNPLRLIRICETYGVELDELVELCW
;
A
#
# COMPACT_ATOMS: atom_id res chain seq x y z
N MET A 1 32.07 -7.18 -1.05
CA MET A 1 30.69 -6.60 -0.98
C MET A 1 29.70 -7.67 -1.41
N ILE A 2 28.79 -8.07 -0.55
CA ILE A 2 27.71 -8.99 -0.92
C ILE A 2 26.89 -8.32 -2.03
N GLY A 3 26.78 -8.96 -3.20
CA GLY A 3 25.99 -8.45 -4.32
C GLY A 3 24.52 -8.27 -3.91
N LYS A 4 23.86 -7.25 -4.45
CA LYS A 4 22.42 -7.03 -4.21
C LYS A 4 21.62 -8.26 -4.66
N PRO A 5 20.58 -8.66 -3.91
CA PRO A 5 19.75 -9.80 -4.30
C PRO A 5 19.14 -9.60 -5.70
N VAL A 6 19.15 -10.65 -6.49
CA VAL A 6 18.54 -10.70 -7.83
C VAL A 6 17.26 -11.52 -7.72
N PHE A 7 16.15 -10.96 -8.21
CA PHE A 7 14.85 -11.62 -8.16
C PHE A 7 14.37 -11.98 -9.58
N ILE A 8 13.76 -13.15 -9.70
CA ILE A 8 12.93 -13.54 -10.84
C ILE A 8 11.50 -13.19 -10.48
N VAL A 9 10.85 -12.38 -11.30
CA VAL A 9 9.44 -11.99 -11.13
C VAL A 9 8.58 -12.95 -11.93
N ASN A 10 7.48 -13.44 -11.35
CA ASN A 10 6.52 -14.30 -12.02
C ASN A 10 5.96 -13.59 -13.28
N SER A 11 5.81 -14.33 -14.38
CA SER A 11 5.28 -13.78 -15.65
C SER A 11 3.84 -13.28 -15.57
N ASN A 12 3.07 -13.74 -14.57
CA ASN A 12 1.67 -13.36 -14.37
C ASN A 12 1.48 -12.03 -13.62
N VAL A 13 2.59 -11.39 -13.19
CA VAL A 13 2.55 -10.11 -12.50
C VAL A 13 2.11 -9.01 -13.45
N ASP A 14 1.13 -8.22 -13.03
CA ASP A 14 0.73 -7.00 -13.72
C ASP A 14 1.65 -5.83 -13.35
N TRP A 15 2.47 -5.40 -14.31
CA TRP A 15 3.44 -4.30 -14.11
C TRP A 15 2.77 -2.95 -13.90
N SER A 16 1.54 -2.74 -14.38
CA SER A 16 0.78 -1.52 -14.13
C SER A 16 0.41 -1.42 -12.66
N TRP A 17 -0.17 -2.46 -12.10
CA TRP A 17 -0.48 -2.52 -10.67
C TRP A 17 0.78 -2.52 -9.80
N LEU A 18 1.82 -3.24 -10.23
CA LEU A 18 3.10 -3.26 -9.52
C LEU A 18 3.73 -1.86 -9.46
N SER A 19 3.57 -1.03 -10.52
CA SER A 19 4.08 0.35 -10.54
C SER A 19 3.45 1.24 -9.46
N ARG A 20 2.23 0.92 -9.01
CA ARG A 20 1.55 1.60 -7.92
C ARG A 20 1.96 1.06 -6.54
N ASN A 21 2.52 -0.13 -6.46
CA ASN A 21 2.87 -0.79 -5.20
C ASN A 21 4.08 -0.11 -4.55
N PRO A 22 3.95 0.52 -3.36
CA PRO A 22 5.03 1.27 -2.73
C PRO A 22 6.20 0.38 -2.28
N ASN A 23 5.96 -0.91 -2.03
CA ASN A 23 6.98 -1.85 -1.58
C ASN A 23 7.75 -2.49 -2.75
N ALA A 24 7.29 -2.31 -4.01
CA ALA A 24 7.91 -2.91 -5.19
C ALA A 24 9.02 -2.08 -5.83
N ILE A 25 9.41 -0.94 -5.26
CA ILE A 25 10.34 0.03 -5.85
C ILE A 25 11.64 -0.63 -6.32
N HIS A 26 12.21 -1.53 -5.53
CA HIS A 26 13.44 -2.24 -5.87
C HIS A 26 13.33 -3.13 -7.13
N LEU A 27 12.12 -3.60 -7.46
CA LEU A 27 11.84 -4.34 -8.69
C LEU A 27 11.64 -3.38 -9.86
N LEU A 28 10.93 -2.27 -9.63
CA LEU A 28 10.64 -1.25 -10.64
C LEU A 28 11.91 -0.56 -11.14
N GLU A 29 12.85 -0.21 -10.25
CA GLU A 29 14.15 0.36 -10.60
C GLU A 29 14.95 -0.51 -11.59
N LYS A 30 14.83 -1.83 -11.47
CA LYS A 30 15.55 -2.79 -12.32
C LYS A 30 14.83 -3.09 -13.64
N ASN A 31 13.59 -2.64 -13.82
CA ASN A 31 12.71 -2.98 -14.93
C ASN A 31 11.96 -1.75 -15.45
N LEU A 32 12.68 -0.63 -15.64
CA LEU A 32 12.08 0.65 -16.05
C LEU A 32 11.44 0.61 -17.46
N ASP A 33 11.74 -0.39 -18.26
CA ASP A 33 11.11 -0.69 -19.55
C ASP A 33 9.69 -1.24 -19.42
N LYS A 34 9.34 -1.82 -18.25
CA LYS A 34 8.04 -2.44 -17.97
C LYS A 34 7.11 -1.57 -17.12
N VAL A 35 7.63 -0.50 -16.50
CA VAL A 35 6.81 0.32 -15.60
C VAL A 35 5.73 1.09 -16.32
N ASN A 36 4.58 1.20 -15.69
CA ASN A 36 3.54 2.16 -16.06
C ASN A 36 3.87 3.50 -15.40
N TRP A 37 4.32 4.48 -16.18
CA TRP A 37 4.77 5.79 -15.68
C TRP A 37 3.66 6.61 -15.04
N SER A 38 2.41 6.47 -15.49
CA SER A 38 1.27 7.16 -14.86
C SER A 38 1.05 6.65 -13.44
N TRP A 39 0.97 5.33 -13.25
CA TRP A 39 0.84 4.75 -11.92
C TRP A 39 2.07 5.00 -11.03
N LEU A 40 3.27 4.95 -11.64
CA LEU A 40 4.51 5.23 -10.91
C LEU A 40 4.57 6.68 -10.42
N SER A 41 4.03 7.64 -11.19
CA SER A 41 3.97 9.05 -10.79
C SER A 41 3.15 9.26 -9.52
N GLY A 42 2.12 8.45 -9.30
CA GLY A 42 1.31 8.45 -8.07
C GLY A 42 1.91 7.66 -6.90
N ASN A 43 3.00 6.90 -7.13
CA ASN A 43 3.61 6.06 -6.10
C ASN A 43 4.49 6.91 -5.16
N PRO A 44 4.17 7.00 -3.84
CA PRO A 44 4.88 7.88 -2.92
C PRO A 44 6.36 7.52 -2.74
N ASN A 45 6.75 6.27 -3.00
CA ASN A 45 8.12 5.81 -2.82
C ASN A 45 8.97 5.90 -4.11
N ALA A 46 8.37 6.36 -5.24
CA ALA A 46 9.04 6.41 -6.53
C ALA A 46 9.72 7.76 -6.85
N ILE A 47 9.73 8.74 -5.95
CA ILE A 47 10.18 10.11 -6.23
C ILE A 47 11.58 10.14 -6.85
N HIS A 48 12.54 9.43 -6.31
CA HIS A 48 13.92 9.38 -6.81
C HIS A 48 14.07 8.77 -8.22
N ILE A 49 13.08 7.93 -8.65
CA ILE A 49 13.01 7.42 -10.02
C ILE A 49 12.46 8.53 -10.93
N LEU A 50 11.41 9.24 -10.47
CA LEU A 50 10.75 10.30 -11.22
C LEU A 50 11.67 11.49 -11.45
N GLU A 51 12.47 11.89 -10.46
CA GLU A 51 13.47 12.96 -10.56
C GLU A 51 14.49 12.71 -11.67
N LYS A 52 14.88 11.45 -11.86
CA LYS A 52 15.80 11.05 -12.93
C LYS A 52 15.13 10.90 -14.30
N ASN A 53 13.79 10.96 -14.37
CA ASN A 53 13.02 10.70 -15.57
C ASN A 53 11.89 11.74 -15.78
N LEU A 54 12.18 13.02 -15.60
CA LEU A 54 11.19 14.12 -15.63
C LEU A 54 10.32 14.14 -16.90
N GLY A 55 10.86 13.69 -18.03
CA GLY A 55 10.12 13.63 -19.31
C GLY A 55 9.06 12.53 -19.36
N LYS A 56 9.04 11.60 -18.40
CA LYS A 56 8.09 10.47 -18.32
C LYS A 56 7.03 10.66 -17.24
N ILE A 57 7.11 11.75 -16.46
CA ILE A 57 6.17 12.06 -15.39
C ILE A 57 4.78 12.32 -15.96
N ASP A 58 3.80 11.63 -15.40
CA ASP A 58 2.39 11.97 -15.53
C ASP A 58 2.02 12.96 -14.41
N TRP A 59 1.92 14.25 -14.77
CA TRP A 59 1.67 15.35 -13.83
C TRP A 59 0.29 15.28 -13.17
N TYR A 60 -0.67 14.62 -13.80
CA TYR A 60 -1.99 14.35 -13.24
C TYR A 60 -1.88 13.47 -11.98
N TRP A 61 -1.22 12.32 -12.11
CA TRP A 61 -0.99 11.40 -10.99
C TRP A 61 0.06 11.93 -9.99
N LEU A 62 1.05 12.69 -10.46
CA LEU A 62 2.02 13.31 -9.57
C LEU A 62 1.37 14.32 -8.62
N SER A 63 0.32 15.03 -9.08
CA SER A 63 -0.35 16.07 -8.26
C SER A 63 -0.98 15.52 -6.99
N ILE A 64 -1.43 14.26 -6.98
CA ILE A 64 -1.97 13.62 -5.76
C ILE A 64 -0.88 12.94 -4.92
N ASN A 65 0.34 12.79 -5.43
CA ASN A 65 1.43 12.12 -4.73
C ASN A 65 1.90 12.97 -3.53
N PRO A 66 1.74 12.51 -2.26
CA PRO A 66 2.05 13.33 -1.10
C PRO A 66 3.54 13.66 -0.95
N ASN A 67 4.42 12.87 -1.57
CA ASN A 67 5.87 13.05 -1.47
C ASN A 67 6.45 13.87 -2.63
N ALA A 68 5.63 14.28 -3.61
CA ALA A 68 6.10 14.97 -4.82
C ALA A 68 6.08 16.51 -4.72
N LEU A 69 5.81 17.08 -3.56
CA LEU A 69 5.50 18.49 -3.38
C LEU A 69 6.56 19.43 -3.96
N HIS A 70 7.85 19.14 -3.74
CA HIS A 70 8.96 19.93 -4.27
C HIS A 70 9.03 19.94 -5.81
N LEU A 71 8.63 18.82 -6.47
CA LEU A 71 8.54 18.79 -7.93
C LEU A 71 7.36 19.62 -8.45
N LEU A 72 6.24 19.60 -7.72
CA LEU A 72 5.03 20.37 -8.05
C LEU A 72 5.27 21.89 -7.88
N GLU A 73 5.96 22.29 -6.81
CA GLU A 73 6.31 23.69 -6.56
C GLU A 73 7.19 24.29 -7.67
N GLN A 74 8.12 23.48 -8.20
CA GLN A 74 9.00 23.88 -9.29
C GLN A 74 8.31 23.91 -10.67
N ASN A 75 7.09 23.31 -10.79
CA ASN A 75 6.41 23.09 -12.05
C ASN A 75 4.90 23.43 -11.97
N LEU A 76 4.54 24.57 -11.35
CA LEU A 76 3.15 24.95 -11.09
C LEU A 76 2.27 25.04 -12.37
N ASN A 77 2.89 25.25 -13.52
CA ASN A 77 2.18 25.27 -14.82
C ASN A 77 1.77 23.88 -15.32
N LYS A 78 2.27 22.80 -14.71
CA LYS A 78 1.94 21.40 -15.05
C LYS A 78 1.02 20.75 -14.02
N VAL A 79 0.78 21.40 -12.88
CA VAL A 79 -0.02 20.86 -11.77
C VAL A 79 -1.48 20.69 -12.21
N ASN A 80 -2.05 19.53 -11.91
CA ASN A 80 -3.50 19.33 -11.93
C ASN A 80 -4.09 19.79 -10.59
N TRP A 81 -4.74 20.94 -10.57
CA TRP A 81 -5.23 21.57 -9.33
C TRP A 81 -6.36 20.78 -8.66
N SER A 82 -7.19 20.07 -9.42
CA SER A 82 -8.22 19.20 -8.83
C SER A 82 -7.58 18.08 -8.00
N PHE A 83 -6.60 17.36 -8.57
CA PHE A 83 -5.87 16.32 -7.85
C PHE A 83 -4.98 16.87 -6.74
N LEU A 84 -4.40 18.06 -6.93
CA LEU A 84 -3.66 18.73 -5.87
C LEU A 84 -4.56 19.06 -4.67
N SER A 85 -5.83 19.40 -4.92
CA SER A 85 -6.79 19.70 -3.85
C SER A 85 -7.07 18.51 -2.93
N ASP A 86 -6.90 17.27 -3.42
CA ASP A 86 -6.99 16.03 -2.61
C ASP A 86 -5.65 15.66 -1.93
N ASN A 87 -4.54 16.30 -2.31
CA ASN A 87 -3.22 15.99 -1.75
C ASN A 87 -3.08 16.56 -0.32
N PRO A 88 -2.94 15.70 0.72
CA PRO A 88 -2.93 16.17 2.10
C PRO A 88 -1.73 17.07 2.45
N ASN A 89 -0.63 16.96 1.70
CA ASN A 89 0.58 17.73 1.96
C ASN A 89 0.61 19.08 1.19
N ALA A 90 -0.36 19.33 0.30
CA ALA A 90 -0.35 20.49 -0.58
C ALA A 90 -1.13 21.71 -0.05
N ILE A 91 -1.62 21.71 1.18
CA ILE A 91 -2.50 22.74 1.73
C ILE A 91 -1.93 24.15 1.54
N HIS A 92 -0.65 24.35 1.85
CA HIS A 92 -0.01 25.68 1.71
C HIS A 92 0.06 26.17 0.25
N LEU A 93 0.13 25.25 -0.75
CA LEU A 93 0.05 25.64 -2.17
C LEU A 93 -1.37 26.02 -2.56
N LEU A 94 -2.38 25.33 -2.01
CA LEU A 94 -3.80 25.63 -2.26
C LEU A 94 -4.18 26.98 -1.65
N GLU A 95 -3.69 27.29 -0.44
CA GLU A 95 -3.91 28.61 0.20
C GLU A 95 -3.32 29.77 -0.63
N LYS A 96 -2.12 29.56 -1.20
CA LYS A 96 -1.48 30.54 -2.08
C LYS A 96 -2.15 30.70 -3.46
N ASN A 97 -2.93 29.70 -3.88
CA ASN A 97 -3.59 29.65 -5.20
C ASN A 97 -5.08 29.31 -5.04
N PHE A 98 -5.74 30.01 -4.15
CA PHE A 98 -7.10 29.72 -3.69
C PHE A 98 -8.16 29.77 -4.81
N ASP A 99 -7.90 30.54 -5.85
CA ASP A 99 -8.71 30.64 -7.06
C ASP A 99 -8.72 29.35 -7.91
N LYS A 100 -7.74 28.46 -7.70
CA LYS A 100 -7.58 27.19 -8.44
C LYS A 100 -8.07 25.97 -7.68
N VAL A 101 -8.53 26.15 -6.43
CA VAL A 101 -9.00 25.05 -5.57
C VAL A 101 -10.24 24.39 -6.15
N ASP A 102 -10.19 23.07 -6.23
CA ASP A 102 -11.37 22.25 -6.53
C ASP A 102 -12.04 21.81 -5.21
N TRP A 103 -13.17 22.43 -4.90
CA TRP A 103 -13.89 22.21 -3.64
C TRP A 103 -14.42 20.79 -3.48
N HIS A 104 -14.71 20.07 -4.58
CA HIS A 104 -15.13 18.69 -4.53
C HIS A 104 -14.00 17.81 -3.95
N TYR A 105 -12.79 17.95 -4.47
CA TYR A 105 -11.62 17.23 -4.00
C TYR A 105 -11.13 17.73 -2.64
N LEU A 106 -11.09 19.04 -2.42
CA LEU A 106 -10.69 19.64 -1.15
C LEU A 106 -11.56 19.15 0.01
N SER A 107 -12.86 18.96 -0.19
CA SER A 107 -13.78 18.48 0.85
C SER A 107 -13.42 17.08 1.34
N GLY A 108 -12.76 16.25 0.51
CA GLY A 108 -12.25 14.94 0.88
C GLY A 108 -10.87 14.97 1.56
N ASN A 109 -10.14 16.09 1.46
CA ASN A 109 -8.78 16.23 1.98
C ASN A 109 -8.77 16.32 3.52
N PRO A 110 -8.16 15.37 4.25
CA PRO A 110 -8.20 15.34 5.72
C PRO A 110 -7.50 16.54 6.37
N ASN A 111 -6.56 17.20 5.67
CA ASN A 111 -5.80 18.32 6.21
C ASN A 111 -6.42 19.70 5.88
N ALA A 112 -7.54 19.72 5.12
CA ALA A 112 -8.19 20.97 4.68
C ALA A 112 -9.29 21.46 5.63
N ILE A 113 -9.50 20.85 6.79
CA ILE A 113 -10.67 21.11 7.66
C ILE A 113 -10.81 22.58 8.01
N HIS A 114 -9.73 23.26 8.37
CA HIS A 114 -9.74 24.68 8.73
C HIS A 114 -10.18 25.61 7.57
N ILE A 115 -9.92 25.20 6.31
CA ILE A 115 -10.41 25.92 5.12
C ILE A 115 -11.92 25.65 4.93
N LEU A 116 -12.32 24.38 5.10
CA LEU A 116 -13.72 23.95 4.90
C LEU A 116 -14.67 24.59 5.93
N GLU A 117 -14.22 24.75 7.18
CA GLU A 117 -14.97 25.43 8.24
C GLU A 117 -15.30 26.89 7.92
N GLN A 118 -14.39 27.57 7.24
CA GLN A 118 -14.56 28.96 6.83
C GLN A 118 -15.42 29.14 5.57
N HIS A 119 -15.66 28.03 4.82
CA HIS A 119 -16.32 28.07 3.51
C HIS A 119 -17.37 26.98 3.35
N LEU A 120 -18.23 26.79 4.34
CA LEU A 120 -19.28 25.75 4.37
C LEU A 120 -20.28 25.85 3.20
N ASP A 121 -20.39 27.02 2.57
CA ASP A 121 -21.18 27.26 1.37
C ASP A 121 -20.59 26.59 0.12
N LYS A 122 -19.29 26.32 0.10
CA LYS A 122 -18.56 25.68 -1.02
C LYS A 122 -18.31 24.18 -0.82
N VAL A 123 -18.56 23.65 0.37
CA VAL A 123 -18.29 22.26 0.72
C VAL A 123 -19.12 21.30 -0.13
N ASN A 124 -18.45 20.29 -0.69
CA ASN A 124 -19.12 19.13 -1.24
C ASN A 124 -19.38 18.11 -0.12
N TRP A 125 -20.63 17.99 0.30
CA TRP A 125 -21.04 17.14 1.41
C TRP A 125 -20.84 15.63 1.15
N ILE A 126 -20.86 15.19 -0.12
CA ILE A 126 -20.58 13.79 -0.49
C ILE A 126 -19.11 13.47 -0.15
N SER A 127 -18.17 14.30 -0.62
CA SER A 127 -16.75 14.14 -0.34
C SER A 127 -16.43 14.35 1.14
N LEU A 128 -17.05 15.35 1.79
CA LEU A 128 -16.88 15.62 3.21
C LEU A 128 -17.31 14.42 4.08
N SER A 129 -18.40 13.74 3.71
CA SER A 129 -18.89 12.58 4.47
C SER A 129 -17.87 11.43 4.57
N ARG A 130 -16.95 11.33 3.60
CA ARG A 130 -15.85 10.36 3.60
C ARG A 130 -14.60 10.87 4.33
N ASN A 131 -14.50 12.18 4.60
CA ASN A 131 -13.33 12.78 5.21
C ASN A 131 -13.23 12.39 6.70
N PRO A 132 -12.17 11.64 7.14
CA PRO A 132 -12.07 11.14 8.51
C PRO A 132 -11.90 12.24 9.56
N ASN A 133 -11.43 13.43 9.16
CA ASN A 133 -11.21 14.54 10.08
C ASN A 133 -12.39 15.52 10.17
N ALA A 134 -13.46 15.30 9.36
CA ALA A 134 -14.61 16.20 9.29
C ALA A 134 -15.76 15.83 10.25
N ILE A 135 -15.56 14.92 11.19
CA ILE A 135 -16.64 14.32 12.01
C ILE A 135 -17.48 15.38 12.71
N HIS A 136 -16.86 16.36 13.34
CA HIS A 136 -17.58 17.45 14.06
C HIS A 136 -18.44 18.31 13.12
N LEU A 137 -18.03 18.50 11.85
CA LEU A 137 -18.84 19.20 10.84
C LEU A 137 -20.03 18.34 10.42
N LEU A 138 -19.86 17.03 10.30
CA LEU A 138 -20.90 16.08 9.92
C LEU A 138 -21.95 15.94 11.02
N GLU A 139 -21.53 15.83 12.30
CA GLU A 139 -22.44 15.79 13.46
C GLU A 139 -23.34 17.01 13.53
N ASN A 140 -22.79 18.19 13.28
CA ASN A 140 -23.53 19.44 13.29
C ASN A 140 -24.44 19.64 12.06
N ASN A 141 -24.33 18.76 11.02
CA ASN A 141 -25.04 18.90 9.76
C ASN A 141 -25.58 17.55 9.23
N LEU A 142 -26.14 16.70 10.10
CA LEU A 142 -26.63 15.35 9.74
C LEU A 142 -27.64 15.34 8.58
N ASN A 143 -28.35 16.43 8.37
CA ASN A 143 -29.28 16.58 7.24
C ASN A 143 -28.61 16.73 5.88
N LYS A 144 -27.30 17.03 5.83
CA LYS A 144 -26.50 17.17 4.61
C LYS A 144 -25.60 15.96 4.35
N VAL A 145 -25.48 15.04 5.31
CA VAL A 145 -24.60 13.89 5.24
C VAL A 145 -25.02 12.93 4.13
N ASN A 146 -24.05 12.49 3.34
CA ASN A 146 -24.22 11.33 2.46
C ASN A 146 -23.92 10.04 3.25
N TRP A 147 -24.94 9.30 3.64
CA TRP A 147 -24.85 8.11 4.48
C TRP A 147 -24.03 6.97 3.84
N SER A 148 -24.09 6.86 2.50
CA SER A 148 -23.26 5.86 1.80
C SER A 148 -21.77 6.15 1.96
N MET A 149 -21.36 7.42 1.81
CA MET A 149 -19.97 7.82 1.99
C MET A 149 -19.56 7.82 3.47
N LEU A 150 -20.48 8.19 4.37
CA LEU A 150 -20.25 8.13 5.82
C LEU A 150 -20.01 6.70 6.29
N SER A 151 -20.69 5.70 5.71
CA SER A 151 -20.49 4.29 6.03
C SER A 151 -19.05 3.80 5.77
N ARG A 152 -18.33 4.44 4.86
CA ARG A 152 -16.89 4.21 4.59
C ARG A 152 -15.96 4.99 5.52
N ASN A 153 -16.46 6.00 6.22
CA ASN A 153 -15.62 6.85 7.05
C ASN A 153 -15.22 6.10 8.34
N PRO A 154 -13.91 5.81 8.54
CA PRO A 154 -13.48 5.01 9.69
C PRO A 154 -13.70 5.70 11.05
N ASN A 155 -13.82 7.03 11.07
CA ASN A 155 -14.02 7.80 12.29
C ASN A 155 -15.50 8.08 12.61
N ALA A 156 -16.42 7.69 11.71
CA ALA A 156 -17.86 7.95 11.87
C ALA A 156 -18.63 6.84 12.60
N ILE A 157 -17.95 5.86 13.17
CA ILE A 157 -18.58 4.65 13.74
C ILE A 157 -19.67 4.98 14.76
N HIS A 158 -19.44 5.90 15.68
CA HIS A 158 -20.41 6.29 16.70
C HIS A 158 -21.68 6.95 16.11
N ILE A 159 -21.57 7.66 14.98
CA ILE A 159 -22.73 8.20 14.25
C ILE A 159 -23.51 7.06 13.59
N LEU A 160 -22.81 6.10 12.98
CA LEU A 160 -23.40 4.97 12.27
C LEU A 160 -24.13 4.02 13.25
N GLU A 161 -23.58 3.80 14.45
CA GLU A 161 -24.24 3.00 15.50
C GLU A 161 -25.57 3.59 15.97
N GLN A 162 -25.68 4.92 15.97
CA GLN A 162 -26.92 5.62 16.33
C GLN A 162 -27.95 5.64 15.21
N HIS A 163 -27.55 5.32 13.97
CA HIS A 163 -28.37 5.44 12.77
C HIS A 163 -28.25 4.23 11.85
N LEU A 164 -28.36 3.02 12.40
CA LEU A 164 -28.23 1.76 11.65
C LEU A 164 -29.27 1.62 10.52
N ASP A 165 -30.41 2.32 10.62
CA ASP A 165 -31.42 2.41 9.57
C ASP A 165 -30.96 3.17 8.31
N LYS A 166 -29.89 3.96 8.42
CA LYS A 166 -29.31 4.77 7.31
C LYS A 166 -28.01 4.21 6.78
N VAL A 167 -27.46 3.18 7.44
CA VAL A 167 -26.18 2.57 7.05
C VAL A 167 -26.27 1.93 5.67
N HIS A 168 -25.26 2.17 4.86
CA HIS A 168 -25.07 1.47 3.59
C HIS A 168 -24.14 0.26 3.81
N TRP A 169 -24.72 -0.92 4.08
CA TRP A 169 -24.04 -2.13 4.51
C TRP A 169 -22.89 -2.56 3.59
N ARG A 170 -23.08 -2.44 2.25
CA ARG A 170 -22.01 -2.72 1.29
C ARG A 170 -20.74 -1.88 1.56
N PHE A 171 -20.90 -0.58 1.84
CA PHE A 171 -19.78 0.30 2.12
C PHE A 171 -19.27 0.19 3.56
N LEU A 172 -20.14 -0.17 4.48
CA LEU A 172 -19.76 -0.48 5.86
C LEU A 172 -18.86 -1.72 5.92
N SER A 173 -19.10 -2.73 5.05
CA SER A 173 -18.28 -3.94 5.00
C SER A 173 -16.80 -3.66 4.65
N ASP A 174 -16.52 -2.56 3.94
CA ASP A 174 -15.18 -2.09 3.60
C ASP A 174 -14.55 -1.20 4.71
N ASN A 175 -15.34 -0.79 5.70
CA ASN A 175 -14.86 0.09 6.77
C ASN A 175 -14.07 -0.70 7.83
N PRO A 176 -12.74 -0.43 8.00
CA PRO A 176 -11.90 -1.23 8.89
C PRO A 176 -12.29 -1.12 10.38
N ASN A 177 -12.99 -0.04 10.77
CA ASN A 177 -13.38 0.17 12.16
C ASN A 177 -14.81 -0.34 12.48
N ALA A 178 -15.53 -0.86 11.46
CA ALA A 178 -16.92 -1.30 11.62
C ALA A 178 -17.07 -2.79 11.96
N ILE A 179 -16.02 -3.53 12.22
CA ILE A 179 -16.04 -4.99 12.36
C ILE A 179 -17.05 -5.45 13.42
N HIS A 180 -17.10 -4.81 14.58
CA HIS A 180 -18.02 -5.17 15.67
C HIS A 180 -19.51 -4.92 15.34
N ILE A 181 -19.82 -4.01 14.39
CA ILE A 181 -21.17 -3.82 13.86
C ILE A 181 -21.50 -4.95 12.88
N LEU A 182 -20.54 -5.31 12.02
CA LEU A 182 -20.71 -6.38 11.02
C LEU A 182 -20.88 -7.76 11.69
N GLU A 183 -20.13 -8.05 12.75
CA GLU A 183 -20.25 -9.28 13.53
C GLU A 183 -21.67 -9.50 14.10
N LYS A 184 -22.31 -8.41 14.51
CA LYS A 184 -23.69 -8.44 15.04
C LYS A 184 -24.76 -8.51 13.93
N ASN A 185 -24.39 -8.27 12.68
CA ASN A 185 -25.31 -8.13 11.55
C ASN A 185 -24.82 -8.92 10.31
N LEU A 186 -24.39 -10.17 10.49
CA LEU A 186 -23.79 -10.99 9.43
C LEU A 186 -24.67 -11.18 8.19
N THR A 187 -25.99 -11.09 8.34
CA THR A 187 -26.96 -11.18 7.22
C THR A 187 -26.88 -9.97 6.28
N GLU A 188 -26.40 -8.84 6.76
CA GLU A 188 -26.28 -7.58 6.01
C GLU A 188 -24.91 -7.42 5.35
N VAL A 189 -23.93 -8.27 5.72
CA VAL A 189 -22.55 -8.18 5.27
C VAL A 189 -22.44 -8.38 3.76
N ASN A 190 -21.74 -7.46 3.09
CA ASN A 190 -21.29 -7.69 1.73
C ASN A 190 -19.91 -8.35 1.74
N TRP A 191 -19.86 -9.66 1.56
CA TRP A 191 -18.64 -10.47 1.65
C TRP A 191 -17.57 -10.08 0.63
N SER A 192 -17.95 -9.58 -0.56
CA SER A 192 -16.98 -9.08 -1.53
C SER A 192 -16.21 -7.87 -1.00
N PHE A 193 -16.91 -6.89 -0.43
CA PHE A 193 -16.27 -5.72 0.17
C PHE A 193 -15.56 -6.07 1.48
N LEU A 194 -16.09 -7.00 2.26
CA LEU A 194 -15.43 -7.50 3.47
C LEU A 194 -14.11 -8.19 3.14
N SER A 195 -14.00 -8.86 1.99
CA SER A 195 -12.76 -9.53 1.57
C SER A 195 -11.58 -8.57 1.34
N ASP A 196 -11.85 -7.29 1.00
CA ASP A 196 -10.82 -6.23 0.87
C ASP A 196 -10.52 -5.54 2.21
N ASN A 197 -11.36 -5.75 3.23
CA ASN A 197 -11.22 -5.11 4.55
C ASN A 197 -10.07 -5.75 5.35
N PRO A 198 -8.98 -5.00 5.67
CA PRO A 198 -7.80 -5.57 6.32
C PRO A 198 -8.05 -6.05 7.76
N ASN A 199 -9.10 -5.54 8.43
CA ASN A 199 -9.42 -5.92 9.81
C ASN A 199 -10.44 -7.07 9.91
N ALA A 200 -10.96 -7.57 8.77
CA ALA A 200 -12.00 -8.61 8.75
C ALA A 200 -11.46 -10.03 8.63
N ILE A 201 -10.15 -10.27 8.70
CA ILE A 201 -9.52 -11.55 8.40
C ILE A 201 -10.14 -12.71 9.21
N HIS A 202 -10.38 -12.53 10.50
CA HIS A 202 -10.96 -13.56 11.36
C HIS A 202 -12.41 -13.94 10.95
N LEU A 203 -13.20 -12.98 10.43
CA LEU A 203 -14.54 -13.27 9.90
C LEU A 203 -14.45 -14.06 8.59
N LEU A 204 -13.47 -13.73 7.74
CA LEU A 204 -13.24 -14.42 6.47
C LEU A 204 -12.76 -15.86 6.69
N GLU A 205 -11.89 -16.09 7.68
CA GLU A 205 -11.44 -17.44 8.08
C GLU A 205 -12.58 -18.33 8.55
N GLN A 206 -13.54 -17.77 9.27
CA GLN A 206 -14.71 -18.50 9.73
C GLN A 206 -15.74 -18.77 8.62
N ASN A 207 -15.67 -18.04 7.49
CA ASN A 207 -16.65 -18.05 6.41
C ASN A 207 -15.99 -18.17 5.02
N LEU A 208 -15.05 -19.11 4.86
CA LEU A 208 -14.25 -19.26 3.63
C LEU A 208 -15.08 -19.50 2.36
N THR A 209 -16.33 -19.98 2.48
CA THR A 209 -17.23 -20.15 1.34
C THR A 209 -17.76 -18.83 0.79
N GLU A 210 -17.81 -17.80 1.60
CA GLU A 210 -18.31 -16.46 1.25
C GLU A 210 -17.19 -15.55 0.70
N VAL A 211 -15.92 -15.96 0.86
CA VAL A 211 -14.75 -15.14 0.50
C VAL A 211 -14.72 -14.86 -1.00
N ASN A 212 -14.59 -13.60 -1.35
CA ASN A 212 -14.27 -13.17 -2.70
C ASN A 212 -12.74 -13.13 -2.87
N TRP A 213 -12.16 -14.17 -3.46
CA TRP A 213 -10.72 -14.34 -3.62
C TRP A 213 -10.06 -13.27 -4.50
N HIS A 214 -10.81 -12.65 -5.43
CA HIS A 214 -10.32 -11.52 -6.22
C HIS A 214 -9.98 -10.34 -5.29
N TRP A 215 -10.94 -9.89 -4.48
CA TRP A 215 -10.72 -8.80 -3.53
C TRP A 215 -9.74 -9.18 -2.41
N LEU A 216 -9.81 -10.42 -1.92
CA LEU A 216 -8.88 -10.91 -0.90
C LEU A 216 -7.42 -10.88 -1.37
N SER A 217 -7.15 -11.12 -2.66
CA SER A 217 -5.79 -11.09 -3.21
C SER A 217 -5.13 -9.72 -3.05
N GLY A 218 -5.90 -8.63 -3.04
CA GLY A 218 -5.44 -7.27 -2.79
C GLY A 218 -5.30 -6.91 -1.31
N ASN A 219 -5.89 -7.70 -0.40
CA ASN A 219 -5.92 -7.41 1.04
C ASN A 219 -4.54 -7.63 1.69
N PRO A 220 -3.91 -6.57 2.27
CA PRO A 220 -2.56 -6.66 2.81
C PRO A 220 -2.42 -7.61 4.01
N ASN A 221 -3.51 -7.88 4.74
CA ASN A 221 -3.51 -8.72 5.94
C ASN A 221 -3.90 -10.17 5.66
N ALA A 222 -4.27 -10.52 4.41
CA ALA A 222 -4.73 -11.85 4.03
C ALA A 222 -3.60 -12.80 3.57
N ILE A 223 -2.33 -12.45 3.72
CA ILE A 223 -1.20 -13.17 3.13
C ILE A 223 -1.22 -14.67 3.48
N HIS A 224 -1.44 -15.03 4.74
CA HIS A 224 -1.47 -16.43 5.17
C HIS A 224 -2.61 -17.25 4.53
N LEU A 225 -3.77 -16.62 4.28
CA LEU A 225 -4.88 -17.26 3.54
C LEU A 225 -4.53 -17.47 2.07
N LEU A 226 -3.83 -16.50 1.46
CA LEU A 226 -3.39 -16.59 0.07
C LEU A 226 -2.31 -17.65 -0.12
N GLU A 227 -1.36 -17.76 0.81
CA GLU A 227 -0.31 -18.80 0.83
C GLU A 227 -0.91 -20.22 0.90
N GLN A 228 -1.97 -20.40 1.67
CA GLN A 228 -2.67 -21.68 1.80
C GLN A 228 -3.57 -22.02 0.61
N ASN A 229 -3.89 -21.05 -0.27
CA ASN A 229 -4.85 -21.19 -1.37
C ASN A 229 -4.33 -20.56 -2.67
N LEU A 230 -3.08 -20.86 -3.05
CA LEU A 230 -2.43 -20.28 -4.23
C LEU A 230 -3.17 -20.53 -5.55
N ASP A 231 -3.99 -21.56 -5.61
CA ASP A 231 -4.85 -21.89 -6.76
C ASP A 231 -6.02 -20.90 -6.94
N LYS A 232 -6.37 -20.14 -5.88
CA LYS A 232 -7.46 -19.16 -5.87
C LYS A 232 -6.97 -17.71 -5.99
N VAL A 233 -5.65 -17.49 -6.03
CA VAL A 233 -5.05 -16.15 -6.08
C VAL A 233 -5.26 -15.50 -7.45
N TYR A 234 -5.66 -14.22 -7.44
CA TYR A 234 -5.73 -13.37 -8.61
C TYR A 234 -4.44 -12.54 -8.73
N TRP A 235 -3.63 -12.86 -9.73
CA TRP A 235 -2.27 -12.32 -9.90
C TRP A 235 -2.22 -10.83 -10.25
N ASP A 236 -3.24 -10.28 -10.89
CA ASP A 236 -3.43 -8.85 -11.11
C ASP A 236 -3.60 -8.11 -9.76
N GLU A 237 -4.52 -8.57 -8.93
CA GLU A 237 -4.79 -7.97 -7.61
C GLU A 237 -3.61 -8.14 -6.64
N ILE A 238 -2.94 -9.30 -6.65
CA ILE A 238 -1.79 -9.54 -5.78
C ILE A 238 -0.60 -8.63 -6.12
N SER A 239 -0.49 -8.17 -7.37
CA SER A 239 0.56 -7.24 -7.81
C SER A 239 0.46 -5.88 -7.10
N ARG A 240 -0.75 -5.46 -6.70
CA ARG A 240 -0.97 -4.23 -5.92
C ARG A 240 -0.82 -4.44 -4.40
N ASN A 241 -0.86 -5.70 -3.91
CA ASN A 241 -0.78 -6.01 -2.50
C ASN A 241 0.64 -5.73 -1.96
N PRO A 242 0.83 -4.78 -1.03
CA PRO A 242 2.15 -4.36 -0.58
C PRO A 242 2.89 -5.46 0.20
N ASN A 243 2.18 -6.42 0.78
CA ASN A 243 2.75 -7.47 1.61
C ASN A 243 3.00 -8.78 0.84
N ALA A 244 2.56 -8.87 -0.44
CA ALA A 244 2.59 -10.11 -1.21
C ALA A 244 3.80 -10.27 -2.14
N ILE A 245 4.79 -9.38 -2.12
CA ILE A 245 5.93 -9.38 -3.06
C ILE A 245 6.63 -10.73 -3.10
N HIS A 246 6.80 -11.40 -1.97
CA HIS A 246 7.45 -12.70 -1.86
C HIS A 246 6.68 -13.83 -2.57
N LEU A 247 5.36 -13.70 -2.77
CA LEU A 247 4.55 -14.71 -3.46
C LEU A 247 4.82 -14.73 -4.97
N PHE A 248 5.18 -13.60 -5.55
CA PHE A 248 5.45 -13.50 -6.99
C PHE A 248 6.92 -13.25 -7.33
N THR A 249 7.82 -13.26 -6.35
CA THR A 249 9.26 -13.14 -6.57
C THR A 249 9.99 -14.38 -6.05
N LYS A 250 11.02 -14.81 -6.80
CA LYS A 250 11.95 -15.85 -6.36
C LYS A 250 13.37 -15.30 -6.44
N LEU A 251 14.23 -15.71 -5.52
CA LEU A 251 15.65 -15.40 -5.64
C LEU A 251 16.25 -16.13 -6.84
N ASP A 252 16.90 -15.39 -7.73
CA ASP A 252 17.71 -15.96 -8.80
C ASP A 252 19.06 -16.42 -8.23
N THR A 253 19.04 -17.60 -7.60
CA THR A 253 20.21 -18.17 -6.94
C THR A 253 21.35 -18.44 -7.93
N ASN A 254 21.04 -18.75 -9.20
CA ASN A 254 22.07 -18.97 -10.23
C ASN A 254 22.80 -17.66 -10.54
N LYS A 255 22.04 -16.61 -10.85
CA LYS A 255 22.62 -15.29 -11.13
C LYS A 255 23.30 -14.67 -9.90
N MET A 256 22.75 -14.90 -8.70
CA MET A 256 23.42 -14.50 -7.46
C MET A 256 24.73 -15.26 -7.24
N ARG A 257 24.76 -16.55 -7.54
CA ARG A 257 25.98 -17.38 -7.47
C ARG A 257 27.03 -16.90 -8.48
N GLU A 258 26.63 -16.59 -9.72
CA GLU A 258 27.49 -16.00 -10.74
C GLU A 258 28.08 -14.65 -10.29
N ASN A 259 27.20 -13.73 -9.80
CA ASN A 259 27.63 -12.41 -9.34
C ASN A 259 28.50 -12.45 -8.09
N ASN A 260 28.41 -13.50 -7.27
CA ASN A 260 29.14 -13.65 -6.02
C ASN A 260 30.22 -14.74 -6.09
N LYS A 261 30.61 -15.20 -7.27
CA LYS A 261 31.57 -16.30 -7.44
C LYS A 261 32.88 -16.05 -6.69
N GLY A 262 33.46 -14.86 -6.79
CA GLY A 262 34.65 -14.48 -6.05
C GLY A 262 34.42 -14.39 -4.53
N PHE A 263 33.25 -13.85 -4.12
CA PHE A 263 32.87 -13.76 -2.69
C PHE A 263 32.66 -15.14 -2.04
N ALA A 264 32.05 -16.08 -2.78
CA ALA A 264 31.90 -17.43 -2.28
C ALA A 264 33.28 -18.12 -2.05
N GLU A 265 34.22 -17.91 -2.96
CA GLU A 265 35.61 -18.38 -2.82
C GLU A 265 36.31 -17.73 -1.61
N GLU A 266 36.20 -16.42 -1.45
CA GLU A 266 36.74 -15.67 -0.30
C GLU A 266 36.09 -16.11 1.02
N LEU A 267 34.76 -16.34 1.04
CA LEU A 267 34.02 -16.79 2.21
C LEU A 267 34.45 -18.19 2.61
N VAL A 268 34.55 -19.11 1.64
CA VAL A 268 35.05 -20.48 1.88
C VAL A 268 36.48 -20.44 2.42
N ALA A 269 37.36 -19.66 1.79
CA ALA A 269 38.75 -19.49 2.27
C ALA A 269 38.81 -18.89 3.68
N HIS A 270 37.86 -17.96 4.01
CA HIS A 270 37.80 -17.38 5.34
C HIS A 270 37.26 -18.34 6.40
N VAL A 271 36.14 -19.02 6.10
CA VAL A 271 35.45 -19.96 7.02
C VAL A 271 36.33 -21.17 7.30
N PHE A 272 36.94 -21.73 6.26
CA PHE A 272 37.80 -22.90 6.32
C PHE A 272 39.30 -22.54 6.45
N ASN A 273 39.62 -21.33 6.88
CA ASN A 273 40.99 -20.97 7.18
C ASN A 273 41.52 -21.86 8.32
N PRO A 274 42.62 -22.63 8.12
CA PRO A 274 43.10 -23.56 9.11
C PRO A 274 43.38 -22.95 10.49
N LEU A 275 43.94 -21.72 10.53
CA LEU A 275 44.19 -21.03 11.80
C LEU A 275 42.92 -20.64 12.53
N ARG A 276 41.85 -20.36 11.81
CA ARG A 276 40.54 -20.04 12.38
C ARG A 276 39.89 -21.30 12.94
N LEU A 277 39.92 -22.40 12.21
CA LEU A 277 39.38 -23.69 12.64
C LEU A 277 40.11 -24.19 13.91
N ILE A 278 41.43 -24.13 13.94
CA ILE A 278 42.24 -24.49 15.13
C ILE A 278 41.80 -23.63 16.34
N ARG A 279 41.64 -22.33 16.16
CA ARG A 279 41.20 -21.42 17.24
C ARG A 279 39.78 -21.74 17.73
N ILE A 280 38.88 -22.15 16.85
CA ILE A 280 37.53 -22.57 17.22
C ILE A 280 37.63 -23.88 18.04
N CYS A 281 38.38 -24.85 17.56
CA CYS A 281 38.61 -26.11 18.28
C CYS A 281 39.18 -25.85 19.69
N GLU A 282 40.23 -25.03 19.82
CA GLU A 282 40.81 -24.61 21.09
C GLU A 282 39.81 -23.87 22.00
N THR A 283 38.96 -23.00 21.44
CA THR A 283 38.02 -22.19 22.23
C THR A 283 36.86 -23.02 22.77
N TYR A 284 36.38 -23.98 22.00
CA TYR A 284 35.18 -24.76 22.33
C TYR A 284 35.50 -26.20 22.75
N GLY A 285 36.76 -26.62 22.74
CA GLY A 285 37.19 -27.94 23.16
C GLY A 285 36.69 -29.09 22.28
N VAL A 286 36.51 -28.81 20.96
CA VAL A 286 36.07 -29.80 19.96
C VAL A 286 37.22 -30.22 19.07
N GLU A 287 37.22 -31.48 18.63
CA GLU A 287 38.19 -31.98 17.63
C GLU A 287 37.84 -31.47 16.23
N LEU A 288 38.84 -31.32 15.36
CA LEU A 288 38.65 -30.77 14.00
C LEU A 288 37.71 -31.66 13.18
N ASP A 289 37.76 -32.97 13.35
CA ASP A 289 36.93 -33.95 12.66
C ASP A 289 35.45 -33.83 13.08
N GLU A 290 35.17 -33.60 14.37
CA GLU A 290 33.83 -33.31 14.89
C GLU A 290 33.25 -32.01 14.32
N LEU A 291 34.10 -30.98 14.17
CA LEU A 291 33.67 -29.70 13.60
C LEU A 291 33.31 -29.83 12.11
N VAL A 292 34.01 -30.66 11.37
CA VAL A 292 33.75 -30.95 9.95
C VAL A 292 32.45 -31.75 9.79
N GLU A 293 32.16 -32.73 10.64
CA GLU A 293 30.91 -33.50 10.64
C GLU A 293 29.67 -32.64 10.96
N LEU A 294 29.81 -31.58 11.76
CA LEU A 294 28.72 -30.64 12.06
C LEU A 294 28.39 -29.68 10.92
N CYS A 295 29.29 -29.56 9.94
CA CYS A 295 29.14 -28.60 8.82
C CYS A 295 28.66 -29.26 7.50
N TRP A 296 28.52 -30.58 7.47
CA TRP A 296 28.05 -31.36 6.33
C TRP A 296 26.80 -32.17 6.67
#